data_b20f9ded57c14b4297a8a420259cd738
#
_entry.id   b20f9ded57c14b4297a8a420259cd738
#
_cell.length_a   1.000
_cell.length_b   1.000
_cell.length_c   1.000
_cell.angle_alpha   90.00
_cell.angle_beta   90.00
_cell.angle_gamma   90.00
#
_symmetry.space_group_name_H-M   'P 1'
#
loop_
_entity.id
_entity.type
_entity.pdbx_description
1 polymer ?
#
loop_
_entity_poly.entity_id
_entity_poly.type
_entity_poly.pdbx_seq_one_letter_code
_entity_poly.pdbx_strand_id
1 'polypeptide(L)'
;MFNYTCLNPIAGVGLDLFSDDYKKVDDIKDADAALVRSAAMHDMELGDKVLAVARAGAGVNNIPLDKCAEQGIVVFNTPGANANGVKELVFAGMLYASRDIVGGIDWCLANQNDENIAKTAEKQKKNFAGTEISGKKLGVIGLGAIGVLVANAAVHMGIDVYGYDPYISVNAAWNLSRSVKHISNVEDIYKNCDFITIHVPLLDSTKKMVNADAIAMMKPTAIVLNFARDLLVDEEAMVDALAKGKVKKYVSDFPNNTTVGAKGCIVTPHLGASTAESEDNCAVMAVKELRDYLENGNIVHSVNFPDCSMGACTASGRVGILHKNVKGMIGQITTALAEADINVSDLTNKGKGDYAYSLLDLDSAIDASTVEKLSAIDGVLRVRVIK
;
A
#
# COMPACT_ATOMS: atom_id res chain seq x y z
N MET A 1 21.45 13.75 17.17
CA MET A 1 20.07 14.21 17.45
C MET A 1 19.45 14.59 16.12
N PHE A 2 18.29 13.99 15.78
CA PHE A 2 17.56 14.24 14.54
C PHE A 2 16.31 15.09 14.81
N ASN A 3 15.99 15.98 13.88
CA ASN A 3 14.76 16.75 13.92
C ASN A 3 13.71 16.08 13.01
N TYR A 4 12.47 15.98 13.49
CA TYR A 4 11.36 15.50 12.65
C TYR A 4 10.16 16.44 12.70
N THR A 5 9.38 16.46 11.63
CA THR A 5 8.11 17.20 11.59
C THR A 5 6.95 16.30 11.19
N CYS A 6 5.73 16.69 11.57
CA CYS A 6 4.50 16.02 11.18
C CYS A 6 3.63 17.00 10.38
N LEU A 7 3.43 16.74 9.10
CA LEU A 7 2.61 17.58 8.22
C LEU A 7 1.09 17.38 8.42
N ASN A 8 0.72 16.35 9.16
CA ASN A 8 -0.63 16.02 9.62
C ASN A 8 -0.57 15.47 11.05
N PRO A 9 -1.70 15.35 11.76
CA PRO A 9 -1.76 14.53 12.95
C PRO A 9 -1.35 13.08 12.64
N ILE A 10 -0.39 12.57 13.40
CA ILE A 10 0.12 11.19 13.36
C ILE A 10 -0.18 10.55 14.72
N ALA A 11 -0.61 9.29 14.73
CA ALA A 11 -0.99 8.59 15.95
C ALA A 11 0.18 8.54 16.95
N GLY A 12 -0.13 8.85 18.22
CA GLY A 12 0.85 8.94 19.31
C GLY A 12 1.66 7.66 19.48
N VAL A 13 1.03 6.50 19.34
CA VAL A 13 1.69 5.19 19.46
C VAL A 13 2.88 5.03 18.49
N GLY A 14 2.83 5.68 17.33
CA GLY A 14 3.98 5.73 16.42
C GLY A 14 5.04 6.72 16.91
N LEU A 15 4.63 7.92 17.31
CA LEU A 15 5.56 8.97 17.76
C LEU A 15 6.29 8.60 19.05
N ASP A 16 5.68 7.82 19.93
CA ASP A 16 6.28 7.32 21.17
C ASP A 16 7.47 6.36 20.92
N LEU A 17 7.66 5.90 19.69
CA LEU A 17 8.84 5.11 19.31
C LEU A 17 10.10 5.96 19.09
N PHE A 18 9.98 7.27 18.93
CA PHE A 18 11.15 8.14 18.89
C PHE A 18 11.79 8.24 20.28
N SER A 19 13.12 8.05 20.32
CA SER A 19 13.90 8.25 21.54
C SER A 19 14.19 9.74 21.79
N ASP A 20 14.87 10.04 22.90
CA ASP A 20 15.34 11.40 23.23
C ASP A 20 16.32 11.98 22.19
N ASP A 21 16.85 11.15 21.28
CA ASP A 21 17.67 11.58 20.16
C ASP A 21 16.88 12.25 19.04
N TYR A 22 15.56 12.29 19.15
CA TYR A 22 14.66 12.89 18.19
C TYR A 22 13.93 14.09 18.78
N LYS A 23 13.93 15.20 18.02
CA LYS A 23 13.23 16.43 18.41
C LYS A 23 12.19 16.80 17.36
N LYS A 24 10.95 17.03 17.82
CA LYS A 24 9.91 17.55 16.94
C LYS A 24 10.14 19.03 16.65
N VAL A 25 10.01 19.43 15.39
CA VAL A 25 10.06 20.81 14.90
C VAL A 25 8.82 21.11 14.08
N ASP A 26 8.47 22.39 13.94
CA ASP A 26 7.24 22.80 13.24
C ASP A 26 7.47 22.98 11.73
N ASP A 27 8.62 23.52 11.30
CA ASP A 27 8.93 23.75 9.90
C ASP A 27 9.70 22.58 9.30
N ILE A 28 9.25 22.12 8.10
CA ILE A 28 9.93 21.06 7.36
C ILE A 28 11.35 21.45 6.96
N LYS A 29 11.64 22.74 6.79
CA LYS A 29 12.98 23.25 6.44
C LYS A 29 14.01 23.03 7.56
N ASP A 30 13.56 22.87 8.79
CA ASP A 30 14.41 22.60 9.95
C ASP A 30 14.51 21.10 10.30
N ALA A 31 13.73 20.26 9.60
CA ALA A 31 13.62 18.85 9.87
C ALA A 31 14.62 18.01 9.05
N ASP A 32 15.12 16.93 9.64
CA ASP A 32 15.85 15.86 8.96
C ASP A 32 14.89 14.84 8.33
N ALA A 33 13.68 14.71 8.88
CA ALA A 33 12.64 13.82 8.37
C ALA A 33 11.23 14.38 8.54
N ALA A 34 10.32 13.99 7.65
CA ALA A 34 8.92 14.37 7.71
C ALA A 34 7.98 13.16 7.72
N LEU A 35 6.97 13.20 8.60
CA LEU A 35 5.84 12.29 8.62
C LEU A 35 4.64 12.97 7.95
N VAL A 36 3.98 12.27 7.04
CA VAL A 36 2.81 12.77 6.32
C VAL A 36 1.72 11.71 6.22
N ARG A 37 0.47 12.11 6.16
CA ARG A 37 -0.66 11.24 5.87
C ARG A 37 -1.38 11.69 4.60
N SER A 38 -2.00 12.87 4.62
CA SER A 38 -2.85 13.38 3.53
C SER A 38 -2.44 14.77 3.02
N ALA A 39 -1.52 15.47 3.69
CA ALA A 39 -1.07 16.79 3.23
C ALA A 39 -0.46 16.71 1.83
N ALA A 40 -0.85 17.63 0.94
CA ALA A 40 -0.26 17.75 -0.37
C ALA A 40 1.13 18.41 -0.26
N MET A 41 2.15 17.75 -0.83
CA MET A 41 3.54 18.20 -0.75
C MET A 41 4.08 18.73 -2.07
N HIS A 42 3.29 18.73 -3.15
CA HIS A 42 3.76 19.10 -4.50
C HIS A 42 4.28 20.53 -4.57
N ASP A 43 3.65 21.46 -3.87
CA ASP A 43 4.00 22.88 -3.84
C ASP A 43 4.91 23.26 -2.66
N MET A 44 5.32 22.28 -1.84
CA MET A 44 6.19 22.54 -0.70
C MET A 44 7.65 22.63 -1.12
N GLU A 45 8.35 23.61 -0.54
CA GLU A 45 9.81 23.66 -0.56
C GLU A 45 10.35 22.77 0.56
N LEU A 46 11.02 21.70 0.16
CA LEU A 46 11.70 20.81 1.11
C LEU A 46 13.06 21.44 1.45
N GLY A 47 13.38 21.47 2.74
CA GLY A 47 14.69 21.99 3.19
C GLY A 47 15.85 21.07 2.77
N ASP A 48 17.05 21.63 2.62
CA ASP A 48 18.25 20.86 2.24
C ASP A 48 18.63 19.79 3.27
N LYS A 49 18.17 19.94 4.52
CA LYS A 49 18.39 18.98 5.61
C LYS A 49 17.51 17.75 5.52
N VAL A 50 16.36 17.81 4.81
CA VAL A 50 15.43 16.69 4.74
C VAL A 50 16.10 15.49 4.06
N LEU A 51 16.19 14.40 4.79
CA LEU A 51 16.78 13.14 4.35
C LEU A 51 15.71 12.13 3.91
N ALA A 52 14.54 12.19 4.57
CA ALA A 52 13.47 11.24 4.30
C ALA A 52 12.07 11.82 4.58
N VAL A 53 11.10 11.28 3.86
CA VAL A 53 9.67 11.48 4.09
C VAL A 53 9.02 10.13 4.25
N ALA A 54 8.27 9.89 5.34
CA ALA A 54 7.49 8.67 5.50
C ALA A 54 5.99 8.98 5.52
N ARG A 55 5.26 8.32 4.62
CA ARG A 55 3.81 8.40 4.59
C ARG A 55 3.18 7.32 5.45
N ALA A 56 2.43 7.72 6.48
CA ALA A 56 1.56 6.82 7.23
C ALA A 56 0.36 6.40 6.36
N GLY A 57 0.60 5.44 5.46
CA GLY A 57 -0.37 4.91 4.50
C GLY A 57 0.30 4.35 3.23
N ALA A 58 -0.44 3.58 2.44
CA ALA A 58 0.12 2.85 1.29
C ALA A 58 0.26 3.70 0.01
N GLY A 59 -0.68 4.62 -0.29
CA GLY A 59 -0.62 5.47 -1.48
C GLY A 59 0.35 6.66 -1.28
N VAL A 60 0.91 7.22 -2.35
CA VAL A 60 1.87 8.35 -2.28
C VAL A 60 1.58 9.48 -3.27
N ASN A 61 0.36 9.55 -3.75
CA ASN A 61 -0.04 10.54 -4.78
C ASN A 61 0.09 12.01 -4.31
N ASN A 62 0.18 12.24 -3.02
CA ASN A 62 0.33 13.56 -2.40
C ASN A 62 1.81 13.98 -2.23
N ILE A 63 2.78 13.15 -2.65
CA ILE A 63 4.22 13.39 -2.48
C ILE A 63 4.88 13.50 -3.87
N PRO A 64 5.70 14.53 -4.14
CA PRO A 64 6.41 14.70 -5.41
C PRO A 64 7.64 13.78 -5.48
N LEU A 65 7.43 12.52 -5.89
CA LEU A 65 8.45 11.47 -5.83
C LEU A 65 9.71 11.79 -6.64
N ASP A 66 9.57 12.33 -7.86
CA ASP A 66 10.69 12.67 -8.73
C ASP A 66 11.54 13.79 -8.14
N LYS A 67 10.88 14.87 -7.66
CA LYS A 67 11.55 15.97 -6.97
C LYS A 67 12.30 15.49 -5.72
N CYS A 68 11.70 14.59 -4.94
CA CYS A 68 12.36 13.99 -3.78
C CYS A 68 13.58 13.17 -4.20
N ALA A 69 13.46 12.35 -5.25
CA ALA A 69 14.56 11.53 -5.74
C ALA A 69 15.74 12.37 -6.23
N GLU A 70 15.48 13.42 -7.01
CA GLU A 70 16.51 14.35 -7.51
C GLU A 70 17.26 15.07 -6.38
N GLN A 71 16.59 15.34 -5.26
CA GLN A 71 17.19 15.94 -4.06
C GLN A 71 17.84 14.91 -3.13
N GLY A 72 17.84 13.62 -3.48
CA GLY A 72 18.34 12.55 -2.62
C GLY A 72 17.52 12.41 -1.31
N ILE A 73 16.21 12.62 -1.38
CA ILE A 73 15.27 12.41 -0.27
C ILE A 73 14.56 11.08 -0.48
N VAL A 74 14.69 10.18 0.49
CA VAL A 74 14.04 8.86 0.45
C VAL A 74 12.58 8.99 0.88
N VAL A 75 11.67 8.45 0.09
CA VAL A 75 10.23 8.44 0.41
C VAL A 75 9.80 7.03 0.76
N PHE A 76 9.28 6.85 1.96
CA PHE A 76 8.72 5.60 2.47
C PHE A 76 7.19 5.63 2.44
N ASN A 77 6.59 4.47 2.30
CA ASN A 77 5.17 4.25 2.58
C ASN A 77 5.01 3.02 3.47
N THR A 78 3.80 2.77 3.98
CA THR A 78 3.54 1.68 4.92
C THR A 78 2.70 0.58 4.28
N PRO A 79 3.27 -0.23 3.36
CA PRO A 79 2.52 -1.26 2.65
C PRO A 79 2.08 -2.37 3.62
N GLY A 80 0.78 -2.68 3.61
CA GLY A 80 0.23 -3.74 4.43
C GLY A 80 -0.13 -3.36 5.87
N ALA A 81 0.29 -2.20 6.37
CA ALA A 81 -0.05 -1.77 7.74
C ALA A 81 -1.57 -1.65 7.97
N ASN A 82 -2.32 -1.29 6.94
CA ASN A 82 -3.77 -1.20 6.95
C ASN A 82 -4.49 -2.44 6.37
N ALA A 83 -3.77 -3.51 6.07
CA ALA A 83 -4.32 -4.64 5.32
C ALA A 83 -5.48 -5.34 6.04
N ASN A 84 -5.45 -5.38 7.38
CA ASN A 84 -6.53 -5.98 8.16
C ASN A 84 -7.85 -5.19 8.05
N GLY A 85 -7.80 -3.86 8.14
CA GLY A 85 -8.99 -3.02 7.97
C GLY A 85 -9.64 -3.21 6.59
N VAL A 86 -8.83 -3.22 5.53
CA VAL A 86 -9.32 -3.49 4.17
C VAL A 86 -9.93 -4.90 4.07
N LYS A 87 -9.28 -5.93 4.62
CA LYS A 87 -9.84 -7.29 4.65
C LYS A 87 -11.23 -7.32 5.29
N GLU A 88 -11.41 -6.64 6.42
CA GLU A 88 -12.70 -6.61 7.13
C GLU A 88 -13.79 -5.92 6.28
N LEU A 89 -13.44 -4.82 5.62
CA LEU A 89 -14.37 -4.14 4.72
C LEU A 89 -14.73 -4.98 3.48
N VAL A 90 -13.81 -5.80 2.95
CA VAL A 90 -14.10 -6.76 1.88
C VAL A 90 -15.19 -7.74 2.32
N PHE A 91 -15.09 -8.32 3.54
CA PHE A 91 -16.13 -9.22 4.06
C PHE A 91 -17.43 -8.51 4.33
N ALA A 92 -17.42 -7.28 4.86
CA ALA A 92 -18.61 -6.47 4.97
C ALA A 92 -19.28 -6.26 3.60
N GLY A 93 -18.52 -5.91 2.58
CA GLY A 93 -18.99 -5.78 1.19
C GLY A 93 -19.59 -7.07 0.63
N MET A 94 -18.95 -8.23 0.89
CA MET A 94 -19.48 -9.54 0.50
C MET A 94 -20.85 -9.81 1.16
N LEU A 95 -21.00 -9.51 2.46
CA LEU A 95 -22.23 -9.73 3.21
C LEU A 95 -23.36 -8.79 2.75
N TYR A 96 -23.06 -7.48 2.54
CA TYR A 96 -24.02 -6.51 2.01
C TYR A 96 -24.49 -6.85 0.59
N ALA A 97 -23.60 -7.37 -0.25
CA ALA A 97 -23.93 -7.76 -1.61
C ALA A 97 -24.72 -9.10 -1.67
N SER A 98 -24.53 -9.97 -0.67
CA SER A 98 -25.19 -11.28 -0.58
C SER A 98 -26.64 -11.18 -0.14
N ARG A 99 -26.97 -10.27 0.77
CA ARG A 99 -28.30 -9.96 1.29
C ARG A 99 -28.52 -8.46 1.23
N ASP A 100 -29.77 -8.03 1.04
CA ASP A 100 -30.07 -6.59 1.02
C ASP A 100 -30.20 -6.04 2.45
N ILE A 101 -29.07 -6.04 3.17
CA ILE A 101 -29.00 -5.56 4.57
C ILE A 101 -29.31 -4.08 4.64
N VAL A 102 -28.76 -3.28 3.72
CA VAL A 102 -28.95 -1.82 3.68
C VAL A 102 -30.42 -1.51 3.40
N GLY A 103 -31.02 -2.10 2.36
CA GLY A 103 -32.43 -1.90 2.07
C GLY A 103 -33.35 -2.36 3.21
N GLY A 104 -32.95 -3.42 3.94
CA GLY A 104 -33.66 -3.86 5.16
C GLY A 104 -33.62 -2.83 6.29
N ILE A 105 -32.43 -2.21 6.52
CA ILE A 105 -32.25 -1.14 7.50
C ILE A 105 -33.06 0.09 7.11
N ASP A 106 -32.99 0.52 5.86
CA ASP A 106 -33.73 1.69 5.34
C ASP A 106 -35.24 1.47 5.46
N TRP A 107 -35.69 0.25 5.16
CA TRP A 107 -37.11 -0.10 5.35
C TRP A 107 -37.54 0.02 6.83
N CYS A 108 -36.73 -0.48 7.76
CA CYS A 108 -37.04 -0.34 9.21
C CYS A 108 -37.10 1.12 9.62
N LEU A 109 -36.16 1.95 9.17
CA LEU A 109 -36.14 3.39 9.47
C LEU A 109 -37.37 4.12 8.87
N ALA A 110 -37.71 3.79 7.62
CA ALA A 110 -38.91 4.38 6.98
C ALA A 110 -40.21 4.00 7.65
N ASN A 111 -40.28 2.87 8.35
CA ASN A 111 -41.47 2.36 9.03
C ASN A 111 -41.40 2.47 10.56
N GLN A 112 -40.51 3.30 11.11
CA GLN A 112 -40.26 3.44 12.56
C GLN A 112 -41.54 3.81 13.39
N ASN A 113 -42.56 4.39 12.76
CA ASN A 113 -43.82 4.79 13.39
C ASN A 113 -44.96 3.76 13.21
N ASP A 114 -44.69 2.59 12.57
CA ASP A 114 -45.69 1.53 12.45
C ASP A 114 -45.83 0.79 13.78
N GLU A 115 -46.98 0.96 14.46
CA GLU A 115 -47.28 0.27 15.72
C GLU A 115 -47.27 -1.26 15.59
N ASN A 116 -47.40 -1.79 14.37
CA ASN A 116 -47.40 -3.22 14.07
C ASN A 116 -46.11 -3.68 13.36
N ILE A 117 -45.03 -2.90 13.46
CA ILE A 117 -43.78 -3.12 12.69
C ILE A 117 -43.27 -4.57 12.74
N ALA A 118 -43.40 -5.24 13.91
CA ALA A 118 -42.95 -6.64 14.03
C ALA A 118 -43.73 -7.59 13.09
N LYS A 119 -45.04 -7.41 12.96
CA LYS A 119 -45.88 -8.22 12.05
C LYS A 119 -45.67 -7.84 10.60
N THR A 120 -45.47 -6.54 10.32
CA THR A 120 -45.19 -6.03 8.97
C THR A 120 -43.83 -6.52 8.50
N ALA A 121 -42.80 -6.52 9.37
CA ALA A 121 -41.47 -7.02 9.09
C ALA A 121 -41.48 -8.51 8.68
N GLU A 122 -42.23 -9.38 9.38
CA GLU A 122 -42.34 -10.80 9.02
C GLU A 122 -42.90 -11.02 7.58
N LYS A 123 -43.78 -10.13 7.11
CA LYS A 123 -44.32 -10.17 5.75
C LYS A 123 -43.32 -9.63 4.71
N GLN A 124 -42.52 -8.63 5.08
CA GLN A 124 -41.62 -7.92 4.17
C GLN A 124 -40.20 -8.52 4.10
N LYS A 125 -39.74 -9.26 5.12
CA LYS A 125 -38.38 -9.81 5.21
C LYS A 125 -37.91 -10.58 3.95
N LYS A 126 -38.86 -11.21 3.24
CA LYS A 126 -38.57 -11.91 1.96
C LYS A 126 -38.01 -11.00 0.88
N ASN A 127 -38.28 -9.68 0.91
CA ASN A 127 -37.80 -8.72 -0.06
C ASN A 127 -36.29 -8.43 0.11
N PHE A 128 -35.76 -8.67 1.30
CA PHE A 128 -34.35 -8.45 1.68
C PHE A 128 -33.55 -9.75 1.78
N ALA A 129 -34.20 -10.89 1.48
CA ALA A 129 -33.56 -12.21 1.49
C ALA A 129 -32.47 -12.31 0.44
N GLY A 130 -31.45 -13.11 0.72
CA GLY A 130 -30.33 -13.34 -0.21
C GLY A 130 -29.76 -14.75 -0.09
N THR A 131 -28.43 -14.84 -0.22
CA THR A 131 -27.69 -16.10 -0.23
C THR A 131 -26.61 -16.09 0.85
N GLU A 132 -26.21 -17.27 1.32
CA GLU A 132 -25.05 -17.44 2.18
C GLU A 132 -23.76 -17.36 1.35
N ILE A 133 -22.65 -17.01 2.00
CA ILE A 133 -21.31 -16.96 1.38
C ILE A 133 -20.57 -18.29 1.54
N SER A 134 -20.90 -19.11 2.54
CA SER A 134 -20.35 -20.44 2.76
C SER A 134 -20.64 -21.34 1.57
N GLY A 135 -19.68 -22.16 1.16
CA GLY A 135 -19.77 -23.05 0.02
C GLY A 135 -19.73 -22.34 -1.37
N LYS A 136 -19.54 -21.02 -1.40
CA LYS A 136 -19.35 -20.26 -2.62
C LYS A 136 -17.89 -20.23 -3.03
N LYS A 137 -17.63 -19.82 -4.29
CA LYS A 137 -16.28 -19.66 -4.85
C LYS A 137 -15.86 -18.20 -4.82
N LEU A 138 -14.73 -17.91 -4.18
CA LEU A 138 -14.11 -16.59 -4.18
C LEU A 138 -12.85 -16.61 -5.05
N GLY A 139 -12.79 -15.77 -6.06
CA GLY A 139 -11.58 -15.44 -6.80
C GLY A 139 -10.87 -14.24 -6.15
N VAL A 140 -9.61 -14.42 -5.77
CA VAL A 140 -8.76 -13.35 -5.24
C VAL A 140 -7.71 -13.03 -6.30
N ILE A 141 -7.77 -11.83 -6.87
CA ILE A 141 -6.84 -11.32 -7.88
C ILE A 141 -5.84 -10.39 -7.19
N GLY A 142 -4.58 -10.82 -7.11
CA GLY A 142 -3.53 -10.21 -6.31
C GLY A 142 -3.44 -10.82 -4.91
N LEU A 143 -2.31 -11.47 -4.62
CA LEU A 143 -2.02 -12.16 -3.36
C LEU A 143 -0.88 -11.45 -2.60
N GLY A 144 -0.96 -10.11 -2.57
CA GLY A 144 -0.13 -9.27 -1.71
C GLY A 144 -0.64 -9.26 -0.25
N ALA A 145 -0.24 -8.24 0.53
CA ALA A 145 -0.57 -8.15 1.95
C ALA A 145 -2.07 -8.26 2.26
N ILE A 146 -2.93 -7.63 1.45
CA ILE A 146 -4.39 -7.68 1.63
C ILE A 146 -4.96 -9.01 1.10
N GLY A 147 -4.60 -9.38 -0.14
CA GLY A 147 -5.17 -10.56 -0.80
C GLY A 147 -4.91 -11.86 -0.03
N VAL A 148 -3.73 -12.03 0.57
CA VAL A 148 -3.41 -13.18 1.43
C VAL A 148 -4.32 -13.22 2.66
N LEU A 149 -4.52 -12.09 3.34
CA LEU A 149 -5.40 -12.02 4.51
C LEU A 149 -6.86 -12.32 4.15
N VAL A 150 -7.35 -11.78 3.03
CA VAL A 150 -8.70 -12.07 2.52
C VAL A 150 -8.85 -13.54 2.17
N ALA A 151 -7.91 -14.10 1.41
CA ALA A 151 -7.93 -15.51 1.01
C ALA A 151 -7.96 -16.46 2.22
N ASN A 152 -7.09 -16.22 3.20
CA ASN A 152 -7.00 -17.02 4.41
C ASN A 152 -8.29 -16.93 5.25
N ALA A 153 -8.81 -15.72 5.46
CA ALA A 153 -10.05 -15.53 6.22
C ALA A 153 -11.26 -16.17 5.50
N ALA A 154 -11.33 -16.08 4.18
CA ALA A 154 -12.39 -16.71 3.38
C ALA A 154 -12.41 -18.24 3.54
N VAL A 155 -11.24 -18.89 3.57
CA VAL A 155 -11.14 -20.32 3.85
C VAL A 155 -11.79 -20.68 5.20
N HIS A 156 -11.53 -19.88 6.24
CA HIS A 156 -12.12 -20.13 7.57
C HIS A 156 -13.64 -19.87 7.60
N MET A 157 -14.18 -19.10 6.67
CA MET A 157 -15.62 -18.89 6.51
C MET A 157 -16.31 -19.96 5.65
N GLY A 158 -15.59 -21.02 5.28
CA GLY A 158 -16.13 -22.12 4.47
C GLY A 158 -16.31 -21.77 2.99
N ILE A 159 -15.52 -20.85 2.46
CA ILE A 159 -15.53 -20.43 1.06
C ILE A 159 -14.43 -21.18 0.29
N ASP A 160 -14.73 -21.65 -0.91
CA ASP A 160 -13.75 -22.21 -1.84
C ASP A 160 -12.94 -21.05 -2.48
N VAL A 161 -11.66 -20.94 -2.12
CA VAL A 161 -10.82 -19.81 -2.56
C VAL A 161 -9.92 -20.18 -3.72
N TYR A 162 -9.92 -19.33 -4.76
CA TYR A 162 -9.10 -19.40 -5.96
C TYR A 162 -8.23 -18.14 -6.04
N GLY A 163 -6.91 -18.30 -5.98
CA GLY A 163 -5.96 -17.20 -5.96
C GLY A 163 -5.18 -17.07 -7.27
N TYR A 164 -5.11 -15.86 -7.80
CA TYR A 164 -4.33 -15.51 -8.98
C TYR A 164 -3.37 -14.36 -8.64
N ASP A 165 -2.08 -14.60 -8.78
CA ASP A 165 -1.03 -13.57 -8.73
C ASP A 165 0.21 -14.10 -9.46
N PRO A 166 0.53 -13.58 -10.67
CA PRO A 166 1.72 -14.01 -11.42
C PRO A 166 3.03 -13.51 -10.82
N TYR A 167 2.98 -12.60 -9.85
CA TYR A 167 4.15 -11.96 -9.22
C TYR A 167 4.20 -12.20 -7.71
N ILE A 168 3.54 -13.24 -7.21
CA ILE A 168 3.48 -13.52 -5.77
C ILE A 168 4.88 -13.63 -5.17
N SER A 169 5.12 -12.89 -4.08
CA SER A 169 6.40 -12.99 -3.38
C SER A 169 6.51 -14.30 -2.58
N VAL A 170 7.74 -14.76 -2.33
CA VAL A 170 7.98 -15.94 -1.51
C VAL A 170 7.34 -15.79 -0.12
N ASN A 171 7.46 -14.63 0.51
CA ASN A 171 6.86 -14.37 1.82
C ASN A 171 5.32 -14.44 1.78
N ALA A 172 4.68 -13.90 0.74
CA ALA A 172 3.24 -13.97 0.56
C ALA A 172 2.79 -15.44 0.38
N ALA A 173 3.51 -16.20 -0.43
CA ALA A 173 3.23 -17.62 -0.66
C ALA A 173 3.37 -18.47 0.63
N TRP A 174 4.36 -18.18 1.47
CA TRP A 174 4.52 -18.84 2.77
C TRP A 174 3.39 -18.54 3.76
N ASN A 175 2.79 -17.36 3.66
CA ASN A 175 1.68 -16.95 4.52
C ASN A 175 0.30 -17.35 3.99
N LEU A 176 0.22 -17.88 2.77
CA LEU A 176 -1.03 -18.29 2.14
C LEU A 176 -1.47 -19.66 2.63
N SER A 177 -2.75 -19.81 2.96
CA SER A 177 -3.34 -21.10 3.33
C SER A 177 -3.20 -22.13 2.20
N ARG A 178 -2.83 -23.35 2.53
CA ARG A 178 -2.73 -24.48 1.59
C ARG A 178 -4.08 -24.86 0.95
N SER A 179 -5.19 -24.42 1.52
CA SER A 179 -6.54 -24.64 0.98
C SER A 179 -6.88 -23.69 -0.18
N VAL A 180 -6.08 -22.64 -0.41
CA VAL A 180 -6.25 -21.75 -1.55
C VAL A 180 -5.77 -22.45 -2.82
N LYS A 181 -6.65 -22.52 -3.83
CA LYS A 181 -6.36 -23.15 -5.13
C LYS A 181 -5.65 -22.14 -6.02
N HIS A 182 -4.44 -22.46 -6.45
CA HIS A 182 -3.69 -21.60 -7.39
C HIS A 182 -4.33 -21.63 -8.78
N ILE A 183 -4.48 -20.44 -9.37
CA ILE A 183 -5.00 -20.22 -10.74
C ILE A 183 -3.90 -19.55 -11.57
N SER A 184 -3.57 -20.12 -12.72
CA SER A 184 -2.57 -19.57 -13.65
C SER A 184 -3.16 -18.63 -14.70
N ASN A 185 -4.48 -18.71 -14.97
CA ASN A 185 -5.18 -17.84 -15.90
C ASN A 185 -6.33 -17.11 -15.18
N VAL A 186 -6.29 -15.79 -15.13
CA VAL A 186 -7.30 -14.96 -14.47
C VAL A 186 -8.72 -15.17 -15.02
N GLU A 187 -8.86 -15.56 -16.29
CA GLU A 187 -10.17 -15.87 -16.91
C GLU A 187 -10.91 -17.00 -16.18
N ASP A 188 -10.17 -17.96 -15.60
CA ASP A 188 -10.78 -19.04 -14.84
C ASP A 188 -11.48 -18.52 -13.57
N ILE A 189 -10.97 -17.43 -12.97
CA ILE A 189 -11.65 -16.71 -11.90
C ILE A 189 -12.94 -16.09 -12.42
N TYR A 190 -12.88 -15.35 -13.54
CA TYR A 190 -14.07 -14.71 -14.11
C TYR A 190 -15.17 -15.72 -14.44
N LYS A 191 -14.82 -16.85 -15.04
CA LYS A 191 -15.77 -17.89 -15.47
C LYS A 191 -16.40 -18.66 -14.30
N ASN A 192 -15.64 -18.91 -13.23
CA ASN A 192 -16.00 -19.93 -12.24
C ASN A 192 -16.36 -19.39 -10.85
N CYS A 193 -15.97 -18.16 -10.48
CA CYS A 193 -16.19 -17.64 -9.15
C CYS A 193 -17.55 -16.95 -8.99
N ASP A 194 -18.08 -17.00 -7.77
CA ASP A 194 -19.33 -16.33 -7.38
C ASP A 194 -19.03 -14.93 -6.81
N PHE A 195 -17.85 -14.79 -6.20
CA PHE A 195 -17.27 -13.53 -5.75
C PHE A 195 -15.91 -13.33 -6.39
N ILE A 196 -15.60 -12.11 -6.80
CA ILE A 196 -14.31 -11.74 -7.39
C ILE A 196 -13.82 -10.48 -6.65
N THR A 197 -12.70 -10.58 -5.98
CA THR A 197 -12.11 -9.46 -5.25
C THR A 197 -10.73 -9.11 -5.81
N ILE A 198 -10.45 -7.81 -5.93
CA ILE A 198 -9.27 -7.29 -6.62
C ILE A 198 -8.36 -6.61 -5.61
N HIS A 199 -7.08 -7.02 -5.58
CA HIS A 199 -6.05 -6.52 -4.65
C HIS A 199 -4.71 -6.28 -5.35
N VAL A 200 -4.74 -5.79 -6.58
CA VAL A 200 -3.54 -5.44 -7.37
C VAL A 200 -3.31 -3.92 -7.38
N PRO A 201 -2.07 -3.45 -7.56
CA PRO A 201 -1.80 -2.03 -7.77
C PRO A 201 -2.38 -1.56 -9.12
N LEU A 202 -2.67 -0.26 -9.21
CA LEU A 202 -3.03 0.37 -10.47
C LEU A 202 -1.74 0.66 -11.27
N LEU A 203 -1.58 -0.07 -12.35
CA LEU A 203 -0.50 0.05 -13.34
C LEU A 203 -1.13 0.13 -14.74
N ASP A 204 -0.38 0.50 -15.76
CA ASP A 204 -0.88 0.49 -17.15
C ASP A 204 -1.39 -0.91 -17.56
N SER A 205 -0.74 -1.97 -17.07
CA SER A 205 -1.12 -3.37 -17.33
C SER A 205 -2.36 -3.85 -16.56
N THR A 206 -2.73 -3.19 -15.47
CA THR A 206 -3.88 -3.55 -14.63
C THR A 206 -5.05 -2.59 -14.77
N LYS A 207 -4.83 -1.43 -15.39
CA LYS A 207 -5.87 -0.44 -15.66
C LYS A 207 -6.99 -1.07 -16.49
N LYS A 208 -8.23 -0.98 -16.00
CA LYS A 208 -9.42 -1.57 -16.59
C LYS A 208 -9.26 -3.08 -16.89
N MET A 209 -8.53 -3.81 -16.02
CA MET A 209 -8.37 -5.25 -16.19
C MET A 209 -9.71 -6.01 -16.11
N VAL A 210 -10.68 -5.46 -15.38
CA VAL A 210 -12.07 -5.92 -15.39
C VAL A 210 -12.85 -5.06 -16.39
N ASN A 211 -12.67 -5.35 -17.66
CA ASN A 211 -13.32 -4.70 -18.80
C ASN A 211 -14.59 -5.44 -19.24
N ALA A 212 -15.21 -5.00 -20.33
CA ALA A 212 -16.42 -5.61 -20.89
C ALA A 212 -16.25 -7.11 -21.23
N ASP A 213 -15.07 -7.51 -21.74
CA ASP A 213 -14.79 -8.91 -22.09
C ASP A 213 -14.67 -9.78 -20.83
N ALA A 214 -13.97 -9.30 -19.79
CA ALA A 214 -13.89 -9.96 -18.50
C ALA A 214 -15.28 -10.12 -17.86
N ILE A 215 -16.10 -9.07 -17.89
CA ILE A 215 -17.47 -9.07 -17.38
C ILE A 215 -18.34 -10.06 -18.18
N ALA A 216 -18.18 -10.12 -19.50
CA ALA A 216 -18.92 -11.06 -20.34
C ALA A 216 -18.66 -12.54 -20.01
N MET A 217 -17.50 -12.87 -19.43
CA MET A 217 -17.18 -14.22 -18.95
C MET A 217 -17.81 -14.58 -17.62
N MET A 218 -18.23 -13.60 -16.80
CA MET A 218 -18.70 -13.82 -15.44
C MET A 218 -20.07 -14.51 -15.39
N LYS A 219 -20.37 -15.14 -14.26
CA LYS A 219 -21.70 -15.68 -13.99
C LYS A 219 -22.71 -14.54 -13.81
N PRO A 220 -24.01 -14.71 -14.17
CA PRO A 220 -25.03 -13.72 -13.86
C PRO A 220 -25.24 -13.48 -12.35
N THR A 221 -24.78 -14.41 -11.53
CA THR A 221 -24.82 -14.31 -10.06
C THR A 221 -23.56 -13.71 -9.47
N ALA A 222 -22.56 -13.38 -10.27
CA ALA A 222 -21.26 -12.89 -9.79
C ALA A 222 -21.40 -11.54 -9.06
N ILE A 223 -20.59 -11.39 -8.04
CA ILE A 223 -20.40 -10.17 -7.25
C ILE A 223 -18.95 -9.78 -7.36
N VAL A 224 -18.70 -8.56 -7.86
CA VAL A 224 -17.35 -8.01 -8.00
C VAL A 224 -17.10 -7.03 -6.87
N LEU A 225 -15.91 -7.12 -6.23
CA LEU A 225 -15.50 -6.28 -5.11
C LEU A 225 -14.18 -5.58 -5.45
N ASN A 226 -14.19 -4.25 -5.39
CA ASN A 226 -13.02 -3.42 -5.65
C ASN A 226 -12.71 -2.52 -4.45
N PHE A 227 -11.76 -2.96 -3.64
CA PHE A 227 -11.21 -2.22 -2.50
C PHE A 227 -9.73 -1.85 -2.73
N ALA A 228 -9.26 -1.92 -3.98
CA ALA A 228 -7.88 -1.62 -4.31
C ALA A 228 -7.69 -0.24 -4.95
N ARG A 229 -8.21 0.00 -6.15
CA ARG A 229 -8.17 1.29 -6.87
C ARG A 229 -9.34 1.41 -7.86
N ASP A 230 -9.83 2.61 -8.06
CA ASP A 230 -10.99 2.93 -8.92
C ASP A 230 -10.82 2.44 -10.37
N LEU A 231 -9.72 2.78 -11.02
CA LEU A 231 -9.48 2.51 -12.44
C LEU A 231 -9.15 1.04 -12.79
N LEU A 232 -9.20 0.11 -11.83
CA LEU A 232 -8.99 -1.32 -12.10
C LEU A 232 -10.21 -1.97 -12.80
N VAL A 233 -11.37 -1.38 -12.63
CA VAL A 233 -12.63 -1.82 -13.25
C VAL A 233 -13.05 -0.79 -14.30
N ASP A 234 -13.54 -1.25 -15.45
CA ASP A 234 -14.28 -0.40 -16.38
C ASP A 234 -15.70 -0.21 -15.86
N GLU A 235 -15.89 0.87 -15.11
CA GLU A 235 -17.13 1.08 -14.35
C GLU A 235 -18.33 1.41 -15.25
N GLU A 236 -18.12 2.01 -16.42
CA GLU A 236 -19.19 2.19 -17.41
C GLU A 236 -19.68 0.85 -17.93
N ALA A 237 -18.75 -0.06 -18.29
CA ALA A 237 -19.09 -1.42 -18.71
C ALA A 237 -19.74 -2.23 -17.56
N MET A 238 -19.30 -2.00 -16.31
CA MET A 238 -19.86 -2.66 -15.13
C MET A 238 -21.31 -2.22 -14.87
N VAL A 239 -21.58 -0.92 -14.89
CA VAL A 239 -22.95 -0.38 -14.69
C VAL A 239 -23.90 -0.84 -15.79
N ASP A 240 -23.45 -0.86 -17.06
CA ASP A 240 -24.23 -1.42 -18.17
C ASP A 240 -24.54 -2.91 -17.98
N ALA A 241 -23.56 -3.69 -17.52
CA ALA A 241 -23.73 -5.11 -17.23
C ALA A 241 -24.70 -5.37 -16.04
N LEU A 242 -24.63 -4.54 -15.00
CA LEU A 242 -25.59 -4.59 -13.87
C LEU A 242 -27.02 -4.29 -14.33
N ALA A 243 -27.18 -3.26 -15.17
CA ALA A 243 -28.50 -2.89 -15.71
C ALA A 243 -29.11 -4.01 -16.57
N LYS A 244 -28.29 -4.74 -17.32
CA LYS A 244 -28.68 -5.91 -18.14
C LYS A 244 -28.80 -7.21 -17.35
N GLY A 245 -28.49 -7.23 -16.04
CA GLY A 245 -28.49 -8.44 -15.22
C GLY A 245 -27.39 -9.45 -15.56
N LYS A 246 -26.32 -9.02 -16.23
CA LYS A 246 -25.17 -9.87 -16.57
C LYS A 246 -24.30 -10.21 -15.36
N VAL A 247 -24.22 -9.30 -14.39
CA VAL A 247 -23.63 -9.50 -13.05
C VAL A 247 -24.62 -9.05 -12.00
N LYS A 248 -24.50 -9.59 -10.78
CA LYS A 248 -25.48 -9.36 -9.71
C LYS A 248 -25.27 -8.05 -8.98
N LYS A 249 -24.01 -7.79 -8.55
CA LYS A 249 -23.63 -6.62 -7.74
C LYS A 249 -22.19 -6.20 -8.02
N TYR A 250 -21.92 -4.91 -7.87
CA TYR A 250 -20.58 -4.35 -7.80
C TYR A 250 -20.43 -3.58 -6.49
N VAL A 251 -19.39 -3.90 -5.73
CA VAL A 251 -19.03 -3.22 -4.47
C VAL A 251 -17.72 -2.49 -4.69
N SER A 252 -17.70 -1.19 -4.43
CA SER A 252 -16.51 -0.36 -4.60
C SER A 252 -16.30 0.56 -3.41
N ASP A 253 -15.06 0.80 -3.04
CA ASP A 253 -14.67 1.79 -2.02
C ASP A 253 -14.24 3.13 -2.64
N PHE A 254 -14.54 3.32 -3.94
CA PHE A 254 -14.13 4.50 -4.72
C PHE A 254 -15.36 5.18 -5.34
N PRO A 255 -15.98 6.15 -4.64
CA PRO A 255 -17.17 6.84 -5.12
C PRO A 255 -16.86 7.73 -6.34
N ASN A 256 -17.74 7.65 -7.34
CA ASN A 256 -17.71 8.53 -8.52
C ASN A 256 -19.13 8.66 -9.12
N ASN A 257 -19.28 9.57 -10.08
CA ASN A 257 -20.58 9.88 -10.70
C ASN A 257 -21.17 8.73 -11.52
N THR A 258 -20.40 7.72 -11.91
CA THR A 258 -20.85 6.55 -12.66
C THR A 258 -21.50 5.51 -11.74
N THR A 259 -20.92 5.28 -10.57
CA THR A 259 -21.27 4.17 -9.69
C THR A 259 -22.21 4.57 -8.55
N VAL A 260 -22.11 5.80 -8.02
CA VAL A 260 -22.97 6.28 -6.93
C VAL A 260 -24.42 6.38 -7.40
N GLY A 261 -25.31 5.66 -6.71
CA GLY A 261 -26.74 5.59 -7.05
C GLY A 261 -27.09 4.66 -8.23
N ALA A 262 -26.10 4.08 -8.91
CA ALA A 262 -26.37 3.11 -9.99
C ALA A 262 -26.93 1.81 -9.42
N LYS A 263 -27.96 1.27 -10.08
CA LYS A 263 -28.62 0.04 -9.64
C LYS A 263 -27.63 -1.13 -9.61
N GLY A 264 -27.54 -1.78 -8.46
CA GLY A 264 -26.64 -2.93 -8.27
C GLY A 264 -25.25 -2.55 -7.76
N CYS A 265 -24.90 -1.26 -7.73
CA CYS A 265 -23.69 -0.76 -7.08
C CYS A 265 -23.90 -0.56 -5.57
N ILE A 266 -22.90 -0.90 -4.78
CA ILE A 266 -22.77 -0.57 -3.35
C ILE A 266 -21.43 0.15 -3.22
N VAL A 267 -21.45 1.42 -2.83
CA VAL A 267 -20.27 2.26 -2.83
C VAL A 267 -20.02 2.85 -1.46
N THR A 268 -18.80 2.72 -0.95
CA THR A 268 -18.36 3.29 0.32
C THR A 268 -17.35 4.44 0.07
N PRO A 269 -17.25 5.43 0.98
CA PRO A 269 -16.42 6.62 0.77
C PRO A 269 -14.96 6.40 1.20
N HIS A 270 -14.29 5.41 0.60
CA HIS A 270 -12.87 5.08 0.79
C HIS A 270 -12.53 4.75 2.27
N LEU A 271 -13.28 3.80 2.83
CA LEU A 271 -13.20 3.41 4.25
C LEU A 271 -12.19 2.28 4.54
N GLY A 272 -11.60 1.65 3.52
CA GLY A 272 -10.76 0.45 3.68
C GLY A 272 -9.66 0.57 4.72
N ALA A 273 -9.04 1.74 4.85
CA ALA A 273 -7.99 2.02 5.83
C ALA A 273 -8.44 2.93 6.99
N SER A 274 -9.73 3.25 7.07
CA SER A 274 -10.26 4.23 8.04
C SER A 274 -10.66 3.56 9.35
N THR A 275 -9.71 2.94 10.02
CA THR A 275 -9.86 2.39 11.39
C THR A 275 -8.75 2.93 12.28
N ALA A 276 -8.99 3.02 13.60
CA ALA A 276 -7.98 3.47 14.56
C ALA A 276 -6.71 2.60 14.50
N GLU A 277 -6.89 1.28 14.40
CA GLU A 277 -5.78 0.32 14.31
C GLU A 277 -4.98 0.46 13.01
N SER A 278 -5.63 0.78 11.89
CA SER A 278 -4.93 1.06 10.63
C SER A 278 -4.08 2.32 10.73
N GLU A 279 -4.59 3.37 11.37
CA GLU A 279 -3.84 4.60 11.60
C GLU A 279 -2.65 4.37 12.52
N ASP A 280 -2.85 3.66 13.63
CA ASP A 280 -1.80 3.27 14.58
C ASP A 280 -0.71 2.44 13.92
N ASN A 281 -1.10 1.39 13.19
CA ASN A 281 -0.15 0.52 12.49
C ASN A 281 0.67 1.27 11.44
N CYS A 282 0.02 2.17 10.67
CA CYS A 282 0.72 3.00 9.68
C CYS A 282 1.71 3.96 10.37
N ALA A 283 1.34 4.58 11.48
CA ALA A 283 2.22 5.48 12.23
C ALA A 283 3.44 4.72 12.79
N VAL A 284 3.21 3.57 13.42
CA VAL A 284 4.28 2.70 13.94
C VAL A 284 5.25 2.27 12.85
N MET A 285 4.73 1.84 11.69
CA MET A 285 5.56 1.40 10.57
C MET A 285 6.38 2.55 10.00
N ALA A 286 5.75 3.70 9.73
CA ALA A 286 6.42 4.88 9.20
C ALA A 286 7.56 5.37 10.09
N VAL A 287 7.35 5.40 11.41
CA VAL A 287 8.40 5.81 12.36
C VAL A 287 9.53 4.80 12.40
N LYS A 288 9.24 3.49 12.37
CA LYS A 288 10.28 2.45 12.34
C LYS A 288 11.15 2.54 11.08
N GLU A 289 10.55 2.79 9.92
CA GLU A 289 11.27 2.96 8.66
C GLU A 289 12.17 4.20 8.67
N LEU A 290 11.64 5.34 9.17
CA LEU A 290 12.45 6.55 9.33
C LEU A 290 13.63 6.32 10.28
N ARG A 291 13.39 5.71 11.43
CA ARG A 291 14.44 5.42 12.40
C ARG A 291 15.53 4.53 11.82
N ASP A 292 15.15 3.43 11.19
CA ASP A 292 16.11 2.50 10.60
C ASP A 292 16.95 3.16 9.50
N TYR A 293 16.32 4.01 8.68
CA TYR A 293 17.05 4.80 7.69
C TYR A 293 17.96 5.84 8.34
N LEU A 294 17.48 6.60 9.32
CA LEU A 294 18.27 7.65 9.96
C LEU A 294 19.42 7.09 10.80
N GLU A 295 19.19 6.02 11.55
CA GLU A 295 20.14 5.42 12.49
C GLU A 295 21.12 4.45 11.80
N ASN A 296 20.66 3.69 10.79
CA ASN A 296 21.42 2.59 10.17
C ASN A 296 21.64 2.75 8.66
N GLY A 297 20.97 3.70 8.00
CA GLY A 297 21.02 3.86 6.54
C GLY A 297 20.22 2.83 5.76
N ASN A 298 19.47 1.96 6.40
CA ASN A 298 18.67 0.94 5.71
C ASN A 298 17.48 1.57 5.00
N ILE A 299 17.23 1.13 3.77
CA ILE A 299 16.04 1.50 3.00
C ILE A 299 15.18 0.24 2.83
N VAL A 300 13.98 0.26 3.42
CA VAL A 300 12.96 -0.78 3.29
C VAL A 300 11.62 -0.12 3.02
N HIS A 301 10.87 -0.60 2.03
CA HIS A 301 9.60 -0.04 1.57
C HIS A 301 9.67 1.39 0.99
N SER A 302 10.82 1.78 0.43
CA SER A 302 10.89 3.04 -0.29
C SER A 302 10.21 2.96 -1.65
N VAL A 303 9.49 4.03 -2.01
CA VAL A 303 8.78 4.13 -3.29
C VAL A 303 9.63 4.72 -4.41
N ASN A 304 10.66 5.51 -4.10
CA ASN A 304 11.51 6.20 -5.07
C ASN A 304 12.95 5.67 -5.15
N PHE A 305 13.45 4.96 -4.13
CA PHE A 305 14.75 4.28 -4.14
C PHE A 305 14.59 2.76 -3.96
N PRO A 306 15.60 1.95 -4.27
CA PRO A 306 15.55 0.50 -4.07
C PRO A 306 15.62 0.13 -2.59
N ASP A 307 15.01 -1.00 -2.22
CA ASP A 307 15.27 -1.62 -0.93
C ASP A 307 16.74 -2.06 -0.84
N CYS A 308 17.41 -1.60 0.21
CA CYS A 308 18.84 -1.87 0.44
C CYS A 308 19.09 -1.83 1.96
N SER A 309 19.46 -2.94 2.54
CA SER A 309 19.66 -3.06 3.98
C SER A 309 20.89 -3.92 4.28
N MET A 310 21.65 -3.51 5.27
CA MET A 310 22.80 -4.23 5.84
C MET A 310 22.61 -4.45 7.36
N GLY A 311 21.36 -4.27 7.88
CA GLY A 311 21.05 -4.39 9.28
C GLY A 311 21.60 -3.25 10.13
N ALA A 312 21.63 -3.46 11.46
CA ALA A 312 22.16 -2.48 12.39
C ALA A 312 23.63 -2.16 12.12
N CYS A 313 24.00 -0.89 12.16
CA CYS A 313 25.37 -0.45 11.92
C CYS A 313 26.29 -0.81 13.08
N THR A 314 27.11 -1.84 12.91
CA THR A 314 28.16 -2.27 13.88
C THR A 314 29.56 -1.90 13.44
N ALA A 315 29.75 -1.46 12.19
CA ALA A 315 31.04 -1.08 11.63
C ALA A 315 31.66 0.17 12.31
N SER A 316 32.94 0.43 12.07
CA SER A 316 33.63 1.64 12.57
C SER A 316 33.16 2.91 11.86
N GLY A 317 32.78 2.79 10.58
CA GLY A 317 32.14 3.82 9.78
C GLY A 317 31.08 3.21 8.88
N ARG A 318 30.03 3.96 8.55
CA ARG A 318 29.01 3.59 7.54
C ARG A 318 28.63 4.81 6.73
N VAL A 319 28.62 4.66 5.41
CA VAL A 319 28.19 5.71 4.48
C VAL A 319 27.12 5.19 3.54
N GLY A 320 26.07 5.99 3.36
CA GLY A 320 25.02 5.76 2.38
C GLY A 320 25.10 6.77 1.25
N ILE A 321 25.06 6.31 0.00
CA ILE A 321 25.21 7.14 -1.20
C ILE A 321 24.01 6.94 -2.11
N LEU A 322 23.17 7.97 -2.23
CA LEU A 322 22.06 8.03 -3.17
C LEU A 322 22.61 8.57 -4.50
N HIS A 323 22.39 7.85 -5.60
CA HIS A 323 22.96 8.21 -6.88
C HIS A 323 22.11 7.77 -8.07
N LYS A 324 22.41 8.29 -9.26
CA LYS A 324 21.82 7.81 -10.51
C LYS A 324 22.35 6.40 -10.83
N ASN A 325 21.50 5.58 -11.41
CA ASN A 325 21.83 4.19 -11.79
C ASN A 325 22.62 4.18 -13.13
N VAL A 326 23.86 4.63 -13.10
CA VAL A 326 24.72 4.76 -14.29
C VAL A 326 25.95 3.85 -14.22
N LYS A 327 26.51 3.54 -15.38
CA LYS A 327 27.71 2.68 -15.50
C LYS A 327 28.92 3.31 -14.82
N GLY A 328 29.71 2.49 -14.12
CA GLY A 328 30.98 2.89 -13.51
C GLY A 328 30.85 3.58 -12.15
N MET A 329 29.64 3.83 -11.64
CA MET A 329 29.39 4.51 -10.36
C MET A 329 30.11 3.82 -9.18
N ILE A 330 29.93 2.51 -9.03
CA ILE A 330 30.55 1.74 -7.94
C ILE A 330 32.07 1.83 -7.99
N GLY A 331 32.66 1.75 -9.20
CA GLY A 331 34.11 1.88 -9.38
C GLY A 331 34.63 3.26 -8.94
N GLN A 332 33.93 4.34 -9.27
CA GLN A 332 34.28 5.70 -8.83
C GLN A 332 34.18 5.85 -7.32
N ILE A 333 33.10 5.36 -6.71
CA ILE A 333 32.90 5.38 -5.25
C ILE A 333 34.02 4.63 -4.53
N THR A 334 34.31 3.40 -4.94
CA THR A 334 35.35 2.58 -4.29
C THR A 334 36.76 3.12 -4.53
N THR A 335 37.02 3.72 -5.70
CA THR A 335 38.30 4.39 -5.98
C THR A 335 38.50 5.60 -5.06
N ALA A 336 37.49 6.45 -4.89
CA ALA A 336 37.57 7.61 -4.00
C ALA A 336 37.84 7.22 -2.54
N LEU A 337 37.26 6.11 -2.05
CA LEU A 337 37.53 5.57 -0.71
C LEU A 337 38.96 4.99 -0.61
N ALA A 338 39.41 4.24 -1.62
CA ALA A 338 40.75 3.67 -1.65
C ALA A 338 41.83 4.77 -1.69
N GLU A 339 41.63 5.86 -2.43
CA GLU A 339 42.53 7.03 -2.44
C GLU A 339 42.60 7.75 -1.09
N ALA A 340 41.58 7.60 -0.26
CA ALA A 340 41.54 8.11 1.12
C ALA A 340 42.09 7.11 2.17
N ASP A 341 42.67 5.97 1.70
CA ASP A 341 43.16 4.88 2.56
C ASP A 341 42.07 4.28 3.48
N ILE A 342 40.82 4.26 2.99
CA ILE A 342 39.68 3.70 3.68
C ILE A 342 39.31 2.34 3.06
N ASN A 343 39.33 1.28 3.86
CA ASN A 343 38.92 -0.04 3.41
C ASN A 343 37.39 -0.24 3.58
N VAL A 344 36.75 -0.80 2.56
CA VAL A 344 35.35 -1.19 2.57
C VAL A 344 35.23 -2.62 3.05
N SER A 345 34.63 -2.83 4.22
CA SER A 345 34.44 -4.15 4.84
C SER A 345 33.20 -4.87 4.31
N ASP A 346 32.15 -4.14 3.95
CA ASP A 346 30.95 -4.67 3.31
C ASP A 346 30.31 -3.61 2.41
N LEU A 347 29.65 -4.04 1.33
CA LEU A 347 28.99 -3.16 0.36
C LEU A 347 27.75 -3.81 -0.20
N THR A 348 26.66 -3.08 -0.15
CA THR A 348 25.44 -3.43 -0.87
C THR A 348 25.05 -2.27 -1.78
N ASN A 349 24.88 -2.57 -3.08
CA ASN A 349 24.33 -1.62 -4.06
C ASN A 349 23.09 -2.22 -4.70
N LYS A 350 22.04 -1.42 -4.79
CA LYS A 350 20.78 -1.77 -5.45
C LYS A 350 20.34 -0.65 -6.37
N GLY A 351 19.70 -1.01 -7.50
CA GLY A 351 19.13 -0.08 -8.45
C GLY A 351 17.62 -0.26 -8.58
N LYS A 352 16.90 0.84 -8.84
CA LYS A 352 15.46 0.88 -9.13
C LYS A 352 15.21 1.98 -10.16
N GLY A 353 14.96 1.60 -11.41
CA GLY A 353 14.84 2.56 -12.51
C GLY A 353 16.10 3.39 -12.66
N ASP A 354 15.94 4.70 -12.67
CA ASP A 354 17.02 5.67 -12.88
C ASP A 354 17.87 5.95 -11.62
N TYR A 355 17.45 5.42 -10.47
CA TYR A 355 18.10 5.69 -9.18
C TYR A 355 18.68 4.43 -8.56
N ALA A 356 19.72 4.61 -7.77
CA ALA A 356 20.37 3.55 -7.03
C ALA A 356 20.81 4.04 -5.64
N TYR A 357 21.05 3.10 -4.77
CA TYR A 357 21.57 3.34 -3.45
C TYR A 357 22.70 2.37 -3.13
N SER A 358 23.83 2.91 -2.70
CA SER A 358 24.98 2.17 -2.19
C SER A 358 25.09 2.39 -0.70
N LEU A 359 25.12 1.33 0.08
CA LEU A 359 25.39 1.33 1.51
C LEU A 359 26.69 0.59 1.75
N LEU A 360 27.65 1.24 2.43
CA LEU A 360 29.00 0.72 2.63
C LEU A 360 29.37 0.77 4.11
N ASP A 361 29.87 -0.35 4.62
CA ASP A 361 30.55 -0.43 5.92
C ASP A 361 32.05 -0.25 5.74
N LEU A 362 32.65 0.59 6.58
CA LEU A 362 34.03 1.01 6.52
C LEU A 362 34.77 0.56 7.78
N ASP A 363 36.07 0.30 7.67
CA ASP A 363 36.94 -0.05 8.80
C ASP A 363 37.34 1.17 9.66
N SER A 364 37.11 2.38 9.16
CA SER A 364 37.39 3.65 9.81
C SER A 364 36.31 4.68 9.54
N ALA A 365 36.28 5.74 10.33
CA ALA A 365 35.43 6.89 10.09
C ALA A 365 35.85 7.63 8.82
N ILE A 366 34.87 8.17 8.09
CA ILE A 366 35.11 8.95 6.87
C ILE A 366 35.26 10.44 7.21
N ASP A 367 36.25 11.10 6.66
CA ASP A 367 36.48 12.53 6.84
C ASP A 367 35.68 13.41 5.87
N ALA A 368 35.59 14.72 6.18
CA ALA A 368 34.83 15.67 5.37
C ALA A 368 35.36 15.80 3.94
N SER A 369 36.70 15.68 3.73
CA SER A 369 37.31 15.81 2.42
C SER A 369 36.92 14.64 1.50
N THR A 370 36.83 13.46 2.06
CA THR A 370 36.38 12.25 1.33
C THR A 370 34.87 12.33 1.02
N VAL A 371 34.05 12.86 1.94
CA VAL A 371 32.63 13.13 1.66
C VAL A 371 32.46 14.12 0.50
N GLU A 372 33.27 15.19 0.45
CA GLU A 372 33.26 16.16 -0.65
C GLU A 372 33.63 15.50 -1.99
N LYS A 373 34.70 14.66 -2.01
CA LYS A 373 35.11 13.91 -3.21
C LYS A 373 33.99 12.98 -3.69
N LEU A 374 33.34 12.23 -2.80
CA LEU A 374 32.22 11.36 -3.15
C LEU A 374 31.03 12.16 -3.68
N SER A 375 30.75 13.30 -3.08
CA SER A 375 29.65 14.19 -3.50
C SER A 375 29.90 14.86 -4.85
N ALA A 376 31.17 15.02 -5.25
CA ALA A 376 31.56 15.59 -6.53
C ALA A 376 31.51 14.59 -7.70
N ILE A 377 31.27 13.30 -7.45
CA ILE A 377 31.13 12.29 -8.51
C ILE A 377 29.84 12.59 -9.29
N ASP A 378 29.96 12.69 -10.62
CA ASP A 378 28.80 12.95 -11.48
C ASP A 378 27.74 11.85 -11.33
N GLY A 379 26.50 12.26 -11.08
CA GLY A 379 25.39 11.37 -10.80
C GLY A 379 25.19 11.00 -9.32
N VAL A 380 26.08 11.40 -8.40
CA VAL A 380 25.80 11.33 -6.95
C VAL A 380 24.81 12.43 -6.59
N LEU A 381 23.75 12.07 -5.89
CA LEU A 381 22.67 12.96 -5.46
C LEU A 381 22.88 13.40 -4.00
N ARG A 382 23.28 12.48 -3.15
CA ARG A 382 23.53 12.76 -1.73
C ARG A 382 24.46 11.70 -1.12
N VAL A 383 25.39 12.15 -0.31
CA VAL A 383 26.24 11.32 0.56
C VAL A 383 25.80 11.53 2.01
N ARG A 384 25.56 10.45 2.71
CA ARG A 384 25.22 10.46 4.15
C ARG A 384 26.27 9.68 4.93
N VAL A 385 26.91 10.34 5.88
CA VAL A 385 27.69 9.67 6.92
C VAL A 385 26.69 9.25 8.01
N ILE A 386 26.62 7.95 8.27
CA ILE A 386 25.72 7.36 9.25
C ILE A 386 26.46 7.15 10.57
N LYS A 387 27.73 6.73 10.45
CA LYS A 387 28.63 6.56 11.60
C LYS A 387 30.07 6.85 11.21
#